data_d29e766c860512e86c6bba872c85992c
#
_entry.id   d29e766c860512e86c6bba872c85992c
#
_cell.length_a   1.000
_cell.length_b   1.000
_cell.length_c   1.000
_cell.angle_alpha   90.00
_cell.angle_beta   90.00
_cell.angle_gamma   90.00
#
_symmetry.space_group_name_H-M   'P 1'
#
loop_
_entity.id
_entity.type
_entity.pdbx_description
1 polymer ?
#
loop_
_entity_poly.entity_id
_entity_poly.type
_entity_poly.pdbx_seq_one_letter_code
_entity_poly.pdbx_strand_id
1 'polypeptide(L)'
;MYSRITGTGSYLPEKILTNADLERMVDTSDEWIRTRTGITQRHIARDDQVASDLALYASQNAMQAAGVSSDDIDLIIVATTTPDMIFPSTACILQNKLGIENCPAFDVQAVCSGFVYALATADMFVSSGKCRNALVVGSEIYSKILDWNDRNTCVLFGDGAGAVVLSQSDQPGILSSHL
;
A
#
# COMPACT_ATOMS: atom_id res chain seq x y z
N MET A 1 17.44 0.11 20.80
CA MET A 1 17.20 -0.54 19.49
C MET A 1 16.29 0.36 18.72
N TYR A 2 16.53 0.54 17.42
CA TYR A 2 15.75 1.40 16.54
C TYR A 2 15.15 0.54 15.42
N SER A 3 14.13 1.06 14.76
CA SER A 3 13.64 0.53 13.50
C SER A 3 14.12 1.42 12.35
N ARG A 4 14.41 0.82 11.20
CA ARG A 4 14.86 1.52 10.01
C ARG A 4 14.20 0.93 8.76
N ILE A 5 13.76 1.78 7.83
CA ILE A 5 13.35 1.34 6.51
C ILE A 5 14.59 0.90 5.74
N THR A 6 14.64 -0.38 5.40
CA THR A 6 15.77 -1.02 4.70
C THR A 6 15.48 -1.29 3.23
N GLY A 7 14.21 -1.37 2.86
CA GLY A 7 13.78 -1.54 1.48
C GLY A 7 12.43 -0.90 1.22
N THR A 8 12.24 -0.43 0.00
CA THR A 8 10.97 0.13 -0.48
C THR A 8 10.60 -0.51 -1.80
N GLY A 9 9.30 -0.64 -2.06
CA GLY A 9 8.80 -1.17 -3.32
C GLY A 9 7.44 -0.57 -3.64
N SER A 10 7.09 -0.57 -4.91
CA SER A 10 5.80 -0.11 -5.40
C SER A 10 5.32 -0.96 -6.57
N TYR A 11 4.02 -0.89 -6.81
CA TYR A 11 3.39 -1.44 -8.00
C TYR A 11 2.23 -0.54 -8.43
N LEU A 12 2.19 -0.25 -9.72
CA LEU A 12 1.09 0.44 -10.37
C LEU A 12 0.52 -0.48 -11.47
N PRO A 13 -0.80 -0.65 -11.55
CA PRO A 13 -1.44 -1.37 -12.66
C PRO A 13 -1.05 -0.79 -14.03
N GLU A 14 -1.06 -1.63 -15.06
CA GLU A 14 -0.61 -1.23 -16.40
C GLU A 14 -1.56 -0.26 -17.11
N LYS A 15 -2.89 -0.40 -16.87
CA LYS A 15 -3.89 0.46 -17.50
C LYS A 15 -3.81 1.87 -16.96
N ILE A 16 -3.60 2.82 -17.86
CA ILE A 16 -3.58 4.25 -17.57
C ILE A 16 -4.92 4.85 -17.99
N LEU A 17 -5.50 5.68 -17.12
CA LEU A 17 -6.64 6.54 -17.37
C LEU A 17 -6.17 8.00 -17.29
N THR A 18 -6.14 8.68 -18.42
CA THR A 18 -5.68 10.07 -18.54
C THR A 18 -6.80 11.07 -18.19
N ASN A 19 -6.44 12.35 -17.98
CA ASN A 19 -7.43 13.40 -17.84
C ASN A 19 -8.30 13.55 -19.09
N ALA A 20 -7.72 13.38 -20.30
CA ALA A 20 -8.47 13.40 -21.55
C ALA A 20 -9.48 12.24 -21.68
N ASP A 21 -9.22 11.10 -21.02
CA ASP A 21 -10.20 10.02 -20.94
C ASP A 21 -11.37 10.42 -20.03
N LEU A 22 -11.07 11.08 -18.91
CA LEU A 22 -12.11 11.55 -17.98
C LEU A 22 -12.99 12.66 -18.57
N GLU A 23 -12.46 13.52 -19.41
CA GLU A 23 -13.25 14.54 -20.15
C GLU A 23 -14.36 13.92 -21.01
N ARG A 24 -14.19 12.67 -21.46
CA ARG A 24 -15.22 11.92 -22.20
C ARG A 24 -16.24 11.23 -21.32
N MET A 25 -15.97 11.15 -20.02
CA MET A 25 -16.81 10.43 -19.05
C MET A 25 -17.66 11.37 -18.20
N VAL A 26 -17.08 12.50 -17.76
CA VAL A 26 -17.73 13.48 -16.87
C VAL A 26 -17.43 14.90 -17.32
N ASP A 27 -18.23 15.88 -16.87
CA ASP A 27 -18.03 17.31 -17.16
C ASP A 27 -16.79 17.85 -16.41
N THR A 28 -15.61 17.69 -16.99
CA THR A 28 -14.32 18.13 -16.46
C THR A 28 -13.35 18.54 -17.58
N SER A 29 -12.16 19.04 -17.23
CA SER A 29 -11.07 19.29 -18.19
C SER A 29 -9.71 18.96 -17.57
N ASP A 30 -8.70 18.67 -18.42
CA ASP A 30 -7.31 18.49 -17.98
C ASP A 30 -6.82 19.69 -17.19
N GLU A 31 -7.10 20.92 -17.65
CA GLU A 31 -6.74 22.14 -16.96
C GLU A 31 -7.39 22.22 -15.56
N TRP A 32 -8.68 21.89 -15.46
CA TRP A 32 -9.41 21.91 -14.19
C TRP A 32 -8.83 20.92 -13.19
N ILE A 33 -8.53 19.69 -13.63
CA ILE A 33 -7.94 18.63 -12.78
C ILE A 33 -6.53 19.04 -12.34
N ARG A 34 -5.67 19.41 -13.27
CA ARG A 34 -4.27 19.73 -12.98
C ARG A 34 -4.09 20.93 -12.06
N THR A 35 -4.85 22.00 -12.27
CA THR A 35 -4.76 23.20 -11.42
C THR A 35 -5.14 22.92 -9.97
N ARG A 36 -6.04 21.96 -9.72
CA ARG A 36 -6.54 21.64 -8.37
C ARG A 36 -5.78 20.52 -7.70
N THR A 37 -5.27 19.58 -8.46
CA THR A 37 -4.74 18.33 -7.90
C THR A 37 -3.30 18.03 -8.33
N GLY A 38 -2.84 18.60 -9.42
CA GLY A 38 -1.57 18.25 -10.06
C GLY A 38 -1.62 16.91 -10.81
N ILE A 39 -2.74 16.16 -10.77
CA ILE A 39 -2.84 14.83 -11.35
C ILE A 39 -2.99 14.92 -12.87
N THR A 40 -2.18 14.16 -13.60
CA THR A 40 -2.24 14.06 -15.07
C THR A 40 -2.84 12.73 -15.54
N GLN A 41 -2.69 11.68 -14.74
CA GLN A 41 -3.17 10.34 -15.04
C GLN A 41 -3.34 9.52 -13.76
N ARG A 42 -4.05 8.42 -13.82
CA ARG A 42 -4.16 7.41 -12.77
C ARG A 42 -4.05 6.02 -13.37
N HIS A 43 -3.61 5.08 -12.56
CA HIS A 43 -3.53 3.67 -12.91
C HIS A 43 -4.79 2.97 -12.43
N ILE A 44 -5.28 2.02 -13.22
CA ILE A 44 -6.53 1.30 -12.96
C ILE A 44 -6.23 -0.21 -13.00
N ALA A 45 -6.55 -0.89 -11.94
CA ALA A 45 -6.42 -2.35 -11.85
C ALA A 45 -7.33 -3.06 -12.87
N ARG A 46 -6.90 -4.22 -13.33
CA ARG A 46 -7.77 -5.10 -14.13
C ARG A 46 -8.93 -5.60 -13.26
N ASP A 47 -10.00 -6.03 -13.89
CA ASP A 47 -11.21 -6.51 -13.20
C ASP A 47 -10.91 -7.73 -12.29
N ASP A 48 -9.96 -8.58 -12.69
CA ASP A 48 -9.53 -9.77 -11.97
C ASP A 48 -8.51 -9.49 -10.83
N GLN A 49 -7.92 -8.30 -10.77
CA GLN A 49 -6.96 -7.94 -9.72
C GLN A 49 -7.68 -7.49 -8.43
N VAL A 50 -7.09 -7.87 -7.30
CA VAL A 50 -7.52 -7.47 -5.96
C VAL A 50 -6.37 -6.78 -5.21
N ALA A 51 -6.65 -6.15 -4.06
CA ALA A 51 -5.66 -5.36 -3.34
C ALA A 51 -4.42 -6.18 -2.96
N SER A 52 -4.58 -7.46 -2.61
CA SER A 52 -3.45 -8.35 -2.31
C SER A 52 -2.58 -8.67 -3.52
N ASP A 53 -3.09 -8.57 -4.77
CA ASP A 53 -2.25 -8.74 -5.98
C ASP A 53 -1.30 -7.57 -6.16
N LEU A 54 -1.80 -6.34 -5.98
CA LEU A 54 -0.98 -5.14 -6.05
C LEU A 54 0.06 -5.14 -4.92
N ALA A 55 -0.41 -5.49 -3.71
CA ALA A 55 0.43 -5.64 -2.52
C ALA A 55 1.56 -6.66 -2.72
N LEU A 56 1.29 -7.78 -3.40
CA LEU A 56 2.28 -8.82 -3.70
C LEU A 56 3.49 -8.24 -4.47
N TYR A 57 3.23 -7.56 -5.58
CA TYR A 57 4.31 -7.00 -6.41
C TYR A 57 5.09 -5.90 -5.67
N ALA A 58 4.39 -5.01 -4.96
CA ALA A 58 5.05 -3.98 -4.15
C ALA A 58 5.93 -4.60 -3.06
N SER A 59 5.44 -5.65 -2.38
CA SER A 59 6.15 -6.37 -1.33
C SER A 59 7.40 -7.08 -1.85
N GLN A 60 7.29 -7.78 -2.97
CA GLN A 60 8.44 -8.44 -3.61
C GLN A 60 9.55 -7.44 -3.93
N ASN A 61 9.19 -6.28 -4.49
CA ASN A 61 10.14 -5.20 -4.77
C ASN A 61 10.79 -4.64 -3.48
N ALA A 62 10.01 -4.45 -2.42
CA ALA A 62 10.51 -3.95 -1.14
C ALA A 62 11.46 -4.96 -0.47
N MET A 63 11.09 -6.25 -0.46
CA MET A 63 11.91 -7.33 0.09
C MET A 63 13.22 -7.49 -0.70
N GLN A 64 13.15 -7.42 -2.02
CA GLN A 64 14.34 -7.45 -2.88
C GLN A 64 15.27 -6.27 -2.57
N ALA A 65 14.73 -5.06 -2.43
CA ALA A 65 15.49 -3.85 -2.10
C ALA A 65 16.13 -3.93 -0.70
N ALA A 66 15.45 -4.60 0.25
CA ALA A 66 15.97 -4.83 1.60
C ALA A 66 16.99 -5.98 1.68
N GLY A 67 17.06 -6.84 0.66
CA GLY A 67 17.89 -8.05 0.67
C GLY A 67 17.39 -9.12 1.66
N VAL A 68 16.06 -9.18 1.88
CA VAL A 68 15.42 -10.17 2.78
C VAL A 68 14.55 -11.15 1.99
N SER A 69 14.46 -12.37 2.50
CA SER A 69 13.61 -13.45 1.97
C SER A 69 12.28 -13.53 2.72
N SER A 70 11.38 -14.41 2.27
CA SER A 70 10.14 -14.73 2.97
C SER A 70 10.37 -15.22 4.40
N ASP A 71 11.42 -16.00 4.62
CA ASP A 71 11.76 -16.58 5.93
C ASP A 71 12.25 -15.53 6.95
N ASP A 72 12.61 -14.34 6.47
CA ASP A 72 13.13 -13.26 7.31
C ASP A 72 12.00 -12.32 7.82
N ILE A 73 10.77 -12.44 7.31
CA ILE A 73 9.66 -11.57 7.69
C ILE A 73 8.93 -12.12 8.91
N ASP A 74 8.89 -11.33 9.97
CA ASP A 74 8.29 -11.69 11.27
C ASP A 74 6.93 -11.04 11.51
N LEU A 75 6.51 -10.08 10.66
CA LEU A 75 5.25 -9.34 10.80
C LEU A 75 4.81 -8.79 9.44
N ILE A 76 3.51 -8.89 9.14
CA ILE A 76 2.90 -8.25 7.97
C ILE A 76 1.76 -7.34 8.44
N ILE A 77 1.78 -6.07 8.03
CA ILE A 77 0.66 -5.14 8.24
C ILE A 77 0.28 -4.54 6.89
N VAL A 78 -0.98 -4.69 6.51
CA VAL A 78 -1.53 -4.07 5.30
C VAL A 78 -2.50 -2.95 5.68
N ALA A 79 -2.24 -1.75 5.19
CA ALA A 79 -3.18 -0.64 5.26
C ALA A 79 -4.03 -0.63 3.99
N THR A 80 -5.33 -0.88 4.13
CA THR A 80 -6.27 -0.87 3.01
C THR A 80 -7.69 -0.57 3.46
N THR A 81 -8.45 0.14 2.63
CA THR A 81 -9.91 0.33 2.74
C THR A 81 -10.68 -0.41 1.66
N THR A 82 -9.95 -1.04 0.74
CA THR A 82 -10.49 -1.85 -0.36
C THR A 82 -9.97 -3.29 -0.27
N PRO A 83 -10.21 -3.99 0.88
CA PRO A 83 -9.70 -5.33 1.08
C PRO A 83 -10.28 -6.31 0.04
N ASP A 84 -9.58 -7.42 -0.21
CA ASP A 84 -10.06 -8.46 -1.10
C ASP A 84 -11.42 -9.01 -0.65
N MET A 85 -11.57 -9.17 0.65
CA MET A 85 -12.79 -9.64 1.33
C MET A 85 -12.76 -9.25 2.82
N ILE A 86 -13.85 -9.51 3.54
CA ILE A 86 -13.96 -9.21 4.97
C ILE A 86 -12.99 -10.08 5.79
N PHE A 87 -12.90 -11.36 5.49
CA PHE A 87 -11.90 -12.28 6.04
C PHE A 87 -11.67 -13.46 5.07
N PRO A 88 -10.45 -14.08 5.06
CA PRO A 88 -9.27 -13.64 5.81
C PRO A 88 -8.85 -12.22 5.43
N SER A 89 -8.07 -11.55 6.30
CA SER A 89 -7.56 -10.20 6.03
C SER A 89 -6.69 -10.18 4.77
N THR A 90 -6.58 -9.03 4.12
CA THR A 90 -5.69 -8.84 2.95
C THR A 90 -4.25 -9.19 3.30
N ALA A 91 -3.79 -8.89 4.53
CA ALA A 91 -2.47 -9.28 5.02
C ALA A 91 -2.28 -10.80 5.09
N CYS A 92 -3.30 -11.57 5.53
CA CYS A 92 -3.23 -13.03 5.54
C CYS A 92 -3.21 -13.62 4.11
N ILE A 93 -3.96 -13.02 3.18
CA ILE A 93 -3.93 -13.42 1.78
C ILE A 93 -2.56 -13.13 1.16
N LEU A 94 -2.02 -11.93 1.43
CA LEU A 94 -0.67 -11.53 1.00
C LEU A 94 0.40 -12.47 1.57
N GLN A 95 0.30 -12.80 2.87
CA GLN A 95 1.19 -13.75 3.54
C GLN A 95 1.26 -15.09 2.79
N ASN A 96 0.10 -15.64 2.45
CA ASN A 96 0.01 -16.89 1.68
C ASN A 96 0.62 -16.73 0.27
N LYS A 97 0.35 -15.62 -0.42
CA LYS A 97 0.90 -15.34 -1.76
C LYS A 97 2.42 -15.20 -1.76
N LEU A 98 3.00 -14.67 -0.69
CA LEU A 98 4.44 -14.53 -0.50
C LEU A 98 5.13 -15.82 -0.04
N GLY A 99 4.37 -16.84 0.35
CA GLY A 99 4.89 -18.08 0.95
C GLY A 99 5.51 -17.85 2.32
N ILE A 100 5.04 -16.82 3.07
CA ILE A 100 5.53 -16.53 4.42
C ILE A 100 4.74 -17.36 5.42
N GLU A 101 5.43 -18.12 6.24
CA GLU A 101 4.83 -18.94 7.28
C GLU A 101 5.12 -18.34 8.68
N ASN A 102 4.21 -18.60 9.61
CA ASN A 102 4.44 -18.41 11.05
C ASN A 102 4.73 -16.96 11.50
N CYS A 103 4.13 -15.95 10.88
CA CYS A 103 4.17 -14.58 11.40
C CYS A 103 2.74 -14.01 11.57
N PRO A 104 2.54 -13.07 12.52
CA PRO A 104 1.30 -12.29 12.58
C PRO A 104 1.08 -11.50 11.30
N ALA A 105 -0.17 -11.51 10.79
CA ALA A 105 -0.58 -10.76 9.62
C ALA A 105 -1.97 -10.17 9.86
N PHE A 106 -2.12 -8.86 9.73
CA PHE A 106 -3.39 -8.17 9.95
C PHE A 106 -3.49 -6.86 9.16
N ASP A 107 -4.73 -6.43 8.94
CA ASP A 107 -5.03 -5.18 8.24
C ASP A 107 -5.24 -4.02 9.23
N VAL A 108 -4.91 -2.81 8.76
CA VAL A 108 -5.26 -1.54 9.38
C VAL A 108 -6.16 -0.76 8.43
N GLN A 109 -7.36 -0.42 8.88
CA GLN A 109 -8.31 0.37 8.11
C GLN A 109 -8.44 1.77 8.70
N ALA A 110 -7.73 2.73 8.12
CA ALA A 110 -7.74 4.12 8.54
C ALA A 110 -7.57 5.10 7.36
N VAL A 111 -8.05 4.68 6.18
CA VAL A 111 -8.05 5.47 4.94
C VAL A 111 -6.67 6.10 4.67
N CYS A 112 -6.60 7.41 4.43
CA CYS A 112 -5.35 8.13 4.09
C CYS A 112 -4.30 8.10 5.23
N SER A 113 -4.70 7.90 6.49
CA SER A 113 -3.80 7.74 7.63
C SER A 113 -3.34 6.30 7.84
N GLY A 114 -3.93 5.33 7.13
CA GLY A 114 -3.72 3.90 7.35
C GLY A 114 -2.26 3.48 7.29
N PHE A 115 -1.53 3.92 6.27
CA PHE A 115 -0.12 3.58 6.12
C PHE A 115 0.75 4.14 7.28
N VAL A 116 0.48 5.37 7.73
CA VAL A 116 1.20 5.96 8.86
C VAL A 116 0.91 5.19 10.14
N TYR A 117 -0.33 4.77 10.37
CA TYR A 117 -0.71 3.95 11.52
C TYR A 117 -0.07 2.55 11.47
N ALA A 118 -0.07 1.92 10.30
CA ALA A 118 0.58 0.63 10.10
C ALA A 118 2.09 0.72 10.33
N LEU A 119 2.75 1.77 9.82
CA LEU A 119 4.18 2.01 10.01
C LEU A 119 4.53 2.25 11.48
N ALA A 120 3.77 3.10 12.17
CA ALA A 120 3.97 3.36 13.61
C ALA A 120 3.75 2.10 14.45
N THR A 121 2.77 1.28 14.09
CA THR A 121 2.54 -0.02 14.75
C THR A 121 3.71 -0.97 14.54
N ALA A 122 4.19 -1.09 13.30
CA ALA A 122 5.36 -1.93 12.98
C ALA A 122 6.63 -1.44 13.71
N ASP A 123 6.82 -0.11 13.79
CA ASP A 123 7.94 0.49 14.54
C ASP A 123 7.94 0.04 16.00
N MET A 124 6.78 0.02 16.68
CA MET A 124 6.67 -0.47 18.04
C MET A 124 7.05 -1.95 18.18
N PHE A 125 6.69 -2.81 17.21
CA PHE A 125 7.09 -4.22 17.22
C PHE A 125 8.60 -4.39 17.01
N VAL A 126 9.17 -3.67 16.05
CA VAL A 126 10.59 -3.77 15.71
C VAL A 126 11.47 -3.15 16.80
N SER A 127 11.18 -1.95 17.26
CA SER A 127 11.96 -1.24 18.28
C SER A 127 11.91 -1.91 19.65
N SER A 128 10.81 -2.61 19.97
CA SER A 128 10.69 -3.42 21.20
C SER A 128 11.42 -4.78 21.13
N GLY A 129 11.98 -5.15 19.99
CA GLY A 129 12.67 -6.42 19.78
C GLY A 129 11.74 -7.62 19.56
N LYS A 130 10.43 -7.42 19.37
CA LYS A 130 9.47 -8.51 19.14
C LYS A 130 9.55 -9.09 17.74
N CYS A 131 9.99 -8.33 16.76
CA CYS A 131 10.29 -8.82 15.42
C CYS A 131 11.55 -8.12 14.89
N ARG A 132 12.26 -8.79 13.98
CA ARG A 132 13.46 -8.24 13.31
C ARG A 132 13.09 -7.50 12.05
N ASN A 133 12.18 -8.06 11.27
CA ASN A 133 11.73 -7.47 10.00
C ASN A 133 10.20 -7.47 9.94
N ALA A 134 9.64 -6.28 9.73
CA ALA A 134 8.22 -6.10 9.46
C ALA A 134 8.01 -5.62 8.02
N LEU A 135 7.06 -6.23 7.32
CA LEU A 135 6.58 -5.80 6.01
C LEU A 135 5.34 -4.93 6.22
N VAL A 136 5.41 -3.67 5.81
CA VAL A 136 4.30 -2.71 5.90
C VAL A 136 3.88 -2.30 4.51
N VAL A 137 2.61 -2.48 4.20
CA VAL A 137 2.06 -2.28 2.85
C VAL A 137 0.87 -1.35 2.90
N GLY A 138 0.80 -0.41 1.96
CA GLY A 138 -0.44 0.30 1.60
C GLY A 138 -0.89 -0.19 0.24
N SER A 139 -2.13 -0.65 0.09
CA SER A 139 -2.65 -1.13 -1.19
C SER A 139 -4.11 -0.77 -1.33
N GLU A 140 -4.46 -0.16 -2.47
CA GLU A 140 -5.83 0.28 -2.72
C GLU A 140 -6.25 0.01 -4.16
N ILE A 141 -7.52 -0.40 -4.34
CA ILE A 141 -8.22 -0.45 -5.63
C ILE A 141 -9.47 0.42 -5.55
N TYR A 142 -9.27 1.73 -5.52
CA TYR A 142 -10.35 2.71 -5.43
C TYR A 142 -11.25 2.72 -6.67
N SER A 143 -10.71 2.35 -7.83
CA SER A 143 -11.48 2.30 -9.08
C SER A 143 -12.75 1.44 -8.99
N LYS A 144 -12.78 0.44 -8.09
CA LYS A 144 -13.90 -0.47 -7.89
C LYS A 144 -15.01 0.08 -7.00
N ILE A 145 -14.75 1.14 -6.24
CA ILE A 145 -15.71 1.73 -5.30
C ILE A 145 -16.10 3.16 -5.63
N LEU A 146 -15.44 3.78 -6.62
CA LEU A 146 -15.76 5.15 -7.07
C LEU A 146 -17.10 5.19 -7.82
N ASP A 147 -17.86 6.26 -7.57
CA ASP A 147 -18.91 6.68 -8.51
C ASP A 147 -18.25 7.45 -9.66
N TRP A 148 -18.16 6.82 -10.81
CA TRP A 148 -17.55 7.40 -12.00
C TRP A 148 -18.35 8.56 -12.61
N ASN A 149 -19.57 8.85 -12.11
CA ASN A 149 -20.38 10.01 -12.49
C ASN A 149 -20.13 11.21 -11.56
N ASP A 150 -19.52 11.00 -10.39
CA ASP A 150 -19.14 12.09 -9.50
C ASP A 150 -17.77 12.66 -9.86
N ARG A 151 -17.78 13.77 -10.62
CA ARG A 151 -16.55 14.46 -11.04
C ARG A 151 -15.68 14.96 -9.88
N ASN A 152 -16.24 15.14 -8.68
CA ASN A 152 -15.47 15.66 -7.56
C ASN A 152 -14.55 14.60 -6.94
N THR A 153 -14.90 13.33 -7.07
CA THR A 153 -14.16 12.21 -6.49
C THR A 153 -13.45 11.36 -7.54
N CYS A 154 -14.07 11.08 -8.69
CA CYS A 154 -13.48 10.17 -9.70
C CYS A 154 -12.16 10.69 -10.29
N VAL A 155 -11.90 12.02 -10.23
CA VAL A 155 -10.66 12.62 -10.73
C VAL A 155 -9.48 12.49 -9.76
N LEU A 156 -9.74 12.14 -8.47
CA LEU A 156 -8.76 12.19 -7.39
C LEU A 156 -8.04 10.85 -7.17
N PHE A 157 -8.67 9.73 -7.49
CA PHE A 157 -8.24 8.42 -7.05
C PHE A 157 -7.85 7.52 -8.22
N GLY A 158 -7.01 6.56 -7.90
CA GLY A 158 -6.59 5.46 -8.75
C GLY A 158 -6.18 4.28 -7.89
N ASP A 159 -5.52 3.29 -8.51
CA ASP A 159 -5.15 2.03 -7.90
C ASP A 159 -3.62 1.91 -7.84
N GLY A 160 -3.13 1.27 -6.78
CA GLY A 160 -1.71 1.05 -6.60
C GLY A 160 -1.36 0.48 -5.23
N ALA A 161 -0.12 0.08 -5.08
CA ALA A 161 0.45 -0.38 -3.82
C ALA A 161 1.86 0.17 -3.61
N GLY A 162 2.17 0.43 -2.35
CA GLY A 162 3.50 0.74 -1.86
C GLY A 162 3.83 -0.14 -0.65
N ALA A 163 5.08 -0.57 -0.54
CA ALA A 163 5.53 -1.41 0.57
C ALA A 163 6.88 -0.94 1.09
N VAL A 164 7.12 -1.14 2.38
CA VAL A 164 8.43 -0.98 3.00
C VAL A 164 8.76 -2.18 3.88
N VAL A 165 10.04 -2.53 3.93
CA VAL A 165 10.59 -3.42 4.96
C VAL A 165 11.19 -2.55 6.06
N LEU A 166 10.73 -2.76 7.27
CA LEU A 166 11.22 -2.11 8.48
C LEU A 166 12.03 -3.13 9.28
N SER A 167 13.33 -2.87 9.44
CA SER A 167 14.26 -3.80 10.11
C SER A 167 14.81 -3.21 11.40
N GLN A 168 15.19 -4.09 12.34
CA GLN A 168 15.95 -3.70 13.53
C GLN A 168 17.28 -3.07 13.14
N SER A 169 17.68 -2.03 13.88
CA SER A 169 18.94 -1.31 13.63
C SER A 169 19.52 -0.76 14.94
N ASP A 170 20.84 -0.72 14.99
CA ASP A 170 21.59 0.00 16.03
C ASP A 170 21.75 1.49 15.68
N GLN A 171 21.49 1.84 14.42
CA GLN A 171 21.49 3.23 13.95
C GLN A 171 20.06 3.80 13.99
N PRO A 172 19.89 5.07 14.36
CA PRO A 172 18.60 5.73 14.29
C PRO A 172 17.95 5.64 12.90
N GLY A 173 16.67 5.34 12.86
CA GLY A 173 15.87 5.27 11.64
C GLY A 173 14.59 6.10 11.79
N ILE A 174 13.48 5.51 12.25
CA ILE A 174 12.30 6.27 12.63
C ILE A 174 12.60 6.96 13.95
N LEU A 175 12.56 8.28 13.96
CA LEU A 175 12.87 9.10 15.13
C LEU A 175 11.65 9.40 15.99
N SER A 176 10.50 9.61 15.34
CA SER A 176 9.21 9.84 15.98
C SER A 176 8.08 9.58 15.02
N SER A 177 6.91 9.26 15.55
CA SER A 177 5.65 9.21 14.79
C SER A 177 4.61 10.07 15.51
N HIS A 178 3.82 10.78 14.72
CA HIS A 178 2.71 11.61 15.18
C HIS A 178 1.43 11.12 14.50
N LEU A 179 0.45 10.67 15.28
CA LEU A 179 -0.80 10.05 14.83
C LEU A 179 -1.98 10.97 15.08
#